data_045acd53d8cd5da550f6e36c3c001710
#
_entry.id   045acd53d8cd5da550f6e36c3c001710
#
_cell.length_a   1.000
_cell.length_b   1.000
_cell.length_c   1.000
_cell.angle_alpha   90.00
_cell.angle_beta   90.00
_cell.angle_gamma   90.00
#
_symmetry.space_group_name_H-M   'P 1'
#
loop_
_entity.id
_entity.type
_entity.pdbx_description
1 polymer ?
#
loop_
_entity_poly.entity_id
_entity_poly.type
_entity_poly.pdbx_seq_one_letter_code
_entity_poly.pdbx_strand_id
1 'polypeptide(L)'
;RLPPGIAAVTAERGRGKSALAGMLLRQLGGEAIVTAPTRSAVEVLASFAGETLRFMAPDALLASKEKAAWLIVDEAAAIPAPLLRQLVSRFPRTLLTTTVQGYEGTGRGFLLKFCASLPHLQSFTLSAPIRWAAGCPLESAISQLLIFNDEAFRDAPMGEIALEAVNQSCWQTQPALPEAMYQLLSGAHYRTSPLDLRRMMDAPGQAFRCARAGGAVAGAL
;
A
#
# COMPACT_ATOMS: atom_id res chain seq x y z
N ARG A 1 -11.22 -22.72 19.26
CA ARG A 1 -9.92 -22.14 18.85
C ARG A 1 -9.86 -22.10 17.33
N LEU A 2 -9.53 -20.95 16.75
CA LEU A 2 -9.30 -20.84 15.30
C LEU A 2 -8.08 -21.65 14.89
N PRO A 3 -8.08 -22.29 13.71
CA PRO A 3 -6.92 -23.02 13.19
C PRO A 3 -5.73 -22.06 12.94
N PRO A 4 -4.50 -22.57 12.87
CA PRO A 4 -3.37 -21.79 12.37
C PRO A 4 -3.63 -21.25 10.97
N GLY A 5 -3.12 -20.05 10.68
CA GLY A 5 -3.30 -19.44 9.37
C GLY A 5 -2.87 -17.98 9.32
N ILE A 6 -2.88 -17.45 8.11
CA ILE A 6 -2.50 -16.06 7.82
C ILE A 6 -3.70 -15.37 7.16
N ALA A 7 -4.08 -14.21 7.66
CA ALA A 7 -5.08 -13.36 7.05
C ALA A 7 -4.45 -12.01 6.67
N ALA A 8 -4.78 -11.49 5.50
CA ALA A 8 -4.43 -10.14 5.08
C ALA A 8 -5.70 -9.31 4.90
N VAL A 9 -5.76 -8.17 5.56
CA VAL A 9 -6.81 -7.17 5.40
C VAL A 9 -6.23 -5.97 4.66
N THR A 10 -6.73 -5.75 3.48
CA THR A 10 -6.34 -4.63 2.63
C THR A 10 -7.45 -3.61 2.55
N ALA A 11 -7.09 -2.36 2.49
CA ALA A 11 -8.05 -1.28 2.37
C ALA A 11 -7.37 0.00 1.89
N GLU A 12 -8.14 0.88 1.29
CA GLU A 12 -7.77 2.27 1.15
C GLU A 12 -7.71 2.97 2.52
N ARG A 13 -7.22 4.19 2.55
CA ARG A 13 -7.23 5.00 3.76
C ARG A 13 -8.67 5.27 4.22
N GLY A 14 -8.89 5.34 5.53
CA GLY A 14 -10.21 5.64 6.11
C GLY A 14 -11.23 4.51 6.11
N ARG A 15 -10.85 3.28 5.77
CA ARG A 15 -11.72 2.09 5.76
C ARG A 15 -11.68 1.26 7.05
N GLY A 16 -10.92 1.70 8.08
CA GLY A 16 -10.97 1.11 9.42
C GLY A 16 -10.09 -0.10 9.66
N LYS A 17 -9.11 -0.43 8.81
CA LYS A 17 -8.24 -1.60 8.99
C LYS A 17 -7.51 -1.64 10.34
N SER A 18 -6.89 -0.53 10.78
CA SER A 18 -6.18 -0.47 12.07
C SER A 18 -7.15 -0.52 13.26
N ALA A 19 -8.36 0.06 13.13
CA ALA A 19 -9.41 -0.05 14.14
C ALA A 19 -9.89 -1.51 14.29
N LEU A 20 -10.11 -2.20 13.17
CA LEU A 20 -10.47 -3.62 13.16
C LEU A 20 -9.39 -4.46 13.84
N ALA A 21 -8.11 -4.22 13.55
CA ALA A 21 -6.99 -4.90 14.19
C ALA A 21 -6.95 -4.65 15.71
N GLY A 22 -7.23 -3.41 16.15
CA GLY A 22 -7.31 -3.04 17.57
C GLY A 22 -8.49 -3.71 18.29
N MET A 23 -9.66 -3.75 17.65
CA MET A 23 -10.83 -4.44 18.21
C MET A 23 -10.59 -5.95 18.33
N LEU A 24 -9.94 -6.56 17.34
CA LEU A 24 -9.52 -7.96 17.43
C LEU A 24 -8.55 -8.17 18.58
N LEU A 25 -7.52 -7.33 18.71
CA LEU A 25 -6.53 -7.41 19.79
C LEU A 25 -7.20 -7.37 21.17
N ARG A 26 -8.17 -6.48 21.35
CA ARG A 26 -8.96 -6.39 22.59
C ARG A 26 -9.69 -7.71 22.91
N GLN A 27 -10.28 -8.36 21.90
CA GLN A 27 -10.95 -9.65 22.08
C GLN A 27 -9.99 -10.80 22.38
N LEU A 28 -8.74 -10.72 21.90
CA LEU A 28 -7.71 -11.74 22.15
C LEU A 28 -7.09 -11.66 23.56
N GLY A 29 -7.39 -10.63 24.34
CA GLY A 29 -7.07 -10.56 25.77
C GLY A 29 -5.57 -10.70 26.11
N GLY A 30 -4.66 -10.16 25.27
CA GLY A 30 -3.22 -10.22 25.51
C GLY A 30 -2.51 -11.43 24.89
N GLU A 31 -3.21 -12.33 24.22
CA GLU A 31 -2.61 -13.47 23.50
C GLU A 31 -1.87 -13.08 22.18
N ALA A 32 -1.79 -11.79 21.88
CA ALA A 32 -1.21 -11.28 20.65
C ALA A 32 -0.04 -10.34 20.90
N ILE A 33 0.94 -10.37 19.99
CA ILE A 33 1.97 -9.34 19.84
C ILE A 33 1.61 -8.50 18.62
N VAL A 34 1.76 -7.18 18.75
CA VAL A 34 1.58 -6.22 17.66
C VAL A 34 2.93 -5.72 17.19
N THR A 35 3.12 -5.67 15.89
CA THR A 35 4.29 -5.05 15.25
C THR A 35 3.85 -4.14 14.10
N ALA A 36 4.66 -3.15 13.79
CA ALA A 36 4.45 -2.21 12.69
C ALA A 36 5.80 -1.56 12.33
N PRO A 37 5.93 -0.87 11.19
CA PRO A 37 7.16 -0.18 10.81
C PRO A 37 7.66 0.81 11.85
N THR A 38 6.74 1.51 12.52
CA THR A 38 7.05 2.47 13.58
C THR A 38 6.02 2.37 14.72
N ARG A 39 6.38 2.83 15.91
CA ARG A 39 5.45 2.91 17.04
C ARG A 39 4.26 3.82 16.76
N SER A 40 4.45 4.91 16.04
CA SER A 40 3.37 5.84 15.66
C SER A 40 2.35 5.22 14.69
N ALA A 41 2.75 4.26 13.87
CA ALA A 41 1.83 3.58 12.97
C ALA A 41 0.69 2.84 13.70
N VAL A 42 0.89 2.43 14.94
CA VAL A 42 -0.11 1.68 15.72
C VAL A 42 -0.99 2.55 16.64
N GLU A 43 -0.91 3.87 16.58
CA GLU A 43 -1.70 4.76 17.45
C GLU A 43 -3.22 4.54 17.30
N VAL A 44 -3.71 4.43 16.07
CA VAL A 44 -5.12 4.13 15.81
C VAL A 44 -5.50 2.75 16.33
N LEU A 45 -4.68 1.74 16.07
CA LEU A 45 -4.89 0.39 16.59
C LEU A 45 -4.93 0.41 18.11
N ALA A 46 -3.99 1.10 18.76
CA ALA A 46 -3.89 1.23 20.21
C ALA A 46 -5.14 1.82 20.83
N SER A 47 -5.74 2.84 20.21
CA SER A 47 -6.96 3.48 20.72
C SER A 47 -8.17 2.53 20.78
N PHE A 48 -8.19 1.47 19.95
CA PHE A 48 -9.23 0.43 19.95
C PHE A 48 -8.87 -0.81 20.77
N ALA A 49 -7.58 -1.03 21.01
CA ALA A 49 -7.07 -2.18 21.75
C ALA A 49 -7.22 -2.05 23.28
N GLY A 50 -7.29 -0.81 23.80
CA GLY A 50 -7.25 -0.55 25.22
C GLY A 50 -5.90 -0.93 25.84
N GLU A 51 -5.91 -1.49 27.05
CA GLU A 51 -4.71 -1.85 27.81
C GLU A 51 -4.01 -3.14 27.31
N THR A 52 -4.57 -3.82 26.31
CA THR A 52 -4.05 -5.11 25.82
C THR A 52 -2.91 -4.98 24.81
N LEU A 53 -2.48 -3.76 24.47
CA LEU A 53 -1.44 -3.51 23.46
C LEU A 53 -0.06 -3.96 23.94
N ARG A 54 0.48 -4.98 23.29
CA ARG A 54 1.84 -5.47 23.45
C ARG A 54 2.61 -5.25 22.16
N PHE A 55 3.23 -4.09 22.02
CA PHE A 55 3.96 -3.69 20.81
C PHE A 55 5.45 -4.05 20.89
N MET A 56 5.98 -4.58 19.80
CA MET A 56 7.42 -4.76 19.58
C MET A 56 7.78 -4.33 18.15
N ALA A 57 8.90 -3.61 18.00
CA ALA A 57 9.43 -3.29 16.67
C ALA A 57 9.80 -4.58 15.91
N PRO A 58 9.72 -4.62 14.57
CA PRO A 58 9.90 -5.84 13.79
C PRO A 58 11.24 -6.53 14.00
N ASP A 59 12.32 -5.77 14.05
CA ASP A 59 13.69 -6.25 14.30
C ASP A 59 13.88 -6.75 15.73
N ALA A 60 13.38 -6.00 16.71
CA ALA A 60 13.41 -6.40 18.12
C ALA A 60 12.59 -7.68 18.35
N LEU A 61 11.42 -7.80 17.73
CA LEU A 61 10.60 -8.99 17.79
C LEU A 61 11.31 -10.20 17.18
N LEU A 62 12.00 -10.02 16.06
CA LEU A 62 12.77 -11.09 15.43
C LEU A 62 13.95 -11.54 16.30
N ALA A 63 14.66 -10.60 16.95
CA ALA A 63 15.77 -10.90 17.85
C ALA A 63 15.31 -11.51 19.18
N SER A 64 14.06 -11.32 19.57
CA SER A 64 13.51 -11.83 20.83
C SER A 64 13.14 -13.31 20.76
N LYS A 65 12.97 -13.93 21.94
CA LYS A 65 12.38 -15.28 22.10
C LYS A 65 10.90 -15.24 22.42
N GLU A 66 10.25 -14.08 22.24
CA GLU A 66 8.85 -13.88 22.56
C GLU A 66 7.95 -14.79 21.72
N LYS A 67 6.93 -15.32 22.38
CA LYS A 67 5.90 -16.17 21.77
C LYS A 67 4.52 -15.62 22.08
N ALA A 68 3.62 -15.77 21.14
CA ALA A 68 2.21 -15.45 21.32
C ALA A 68 1.36 -16.35 20.42
N ALA A 69 0.08 -16.46 20.74
CA ALA A 69 -0.86 -17.20 19.90
C ALA A 69 -1.16 -16.46 18.58
N TRP A 70 -0.99 -15.14 18.59
CA TRP A 70 -1.24 -14.27 17.44
C TRP A 70 -0.11 -13.26 17.22
N LEU A 71 0.13 -12.96 15.95
CA LEU A 71 0.88 -11.80 15.48
C LEU A 71 -0.08 -10.88 14.73
N ILE A 72 -0.11 -9.61 15.10
CA ILE A 72 -0.82 -8.57 14.35
C ILE A 72 0.24 -7.63 13.77
N VAL A 73 0.25 -7.47 12.46
CA VAL A 73 1.19 -6.60 11.73
C VAL A 73 0.40 -5.47 11.08
N ASP A 74 0.49 -4.28 11.63
CA ASP A 74 -0.14 -3.10 11.01
C ASP A 74 0.83 -2.42 10.03
N GLU A 75 0.29 -1.91 8.92
CA GLU A 75 1.04 -1.37 7.77
C GLU A 75 2.13 -2.35 7.27
N ALA A 76 1.75 -3.62 7.09
CA ALA A 76 2.65 -4.72 6.76
C ALA A 76 3.46 -4.50 5.47
N ALA A 77 2.90 -3.80 4.48
CA ALA A 77 3.57 -3.51 3.22
C ALA A 77 4.81 -2.61 3.36
N ALA A 78 4.89 -1.83 4.44
CA ALA A 78 6.03 -0.98 4.72
C ALA A 78 7.19 -1.70 5.45
N ILE A 79 6.99 -2.97 5.85
CA ILE A 79 8.04 -3.81 6.44
C ILE A 79 8.75 -4.58 5.31
N PRO A 80 10.10 -4.66 5.30
CA PRO A 80 10.83 -5.43 4.32
C PRO A 80 10.36 -6.89 4.24
N ALA A 81 10.06 -7.38 3.03
CA ALA A 81 9.47 -8.70 2.82
C ALA A 81 10.28 -9.87 3.43
N PRO A 82 11.64 -9.88 3.41
CA PRO A 82 12.42 -10.93 4.08
C PRO A 82 12.21 -10.97 5.60
N LEU A 83 12.15 -9.80 6.24
CA LEU A 83 11.91 -9.66 7.68
C LEU A 83 10.49 -10.12 8.03
N LEU A 84 9.50 -9.63 7.27
CA LEU A 84 8.11 -9.99 7.46
C LEU A 84 7.86 -11.50 7.29
N ARG A 85 8.52 -12.14 6.32
CA ARG A 85 8.42 -13.61 6.12
C ARG A 85 8.91 -14.38 7.32
N GLN A 86 10.05 -13.98 7.91
CA GLN A 86 10.59 -14.60 9.12
C GLN A 86 9.65 -14.42 10.32
N LEU A 87 9.06 -13.23 10.47
CA LEU A 87 8.09 -12.98 11.54
C LEU A 87 6.85 -13.86 11.40
N VAL A 88 6.23 -13.85 10.21
CA VAL A 88 5.01 -14.64 9.93
C VAL A 88 5.23 -16.14 10.18
N SER A 89 6.40 -16.68 9.85
CA SER A 89 6.70 -18.10 10.06
C SER A 89 6.84 -18.50 11.55
N ARG A 90 7.03 -17.55 12.46
CA ARG A 90 7.20 -17.81 13.90
C ARG A 90 5.90 -17.95 14.67
N PHE A 91 4.80 -17.44 14.12
CA PHE A 91 3.53 -17.38 14.83
C PHE A 91 2.46 -18.26 14.17
N PRO A 92 1.67 -18.99 14.95
CA PRO A 92 0.67 -19.90 14.38
C PRO A 92 -0.48 -19.17 13.68
N ARG A 93 -0.77 -17.94 14.10
CA ARG A 93 -1.81 -17.10 13.50
C ARG A 93 -1.29 -15.70 13.28
N THR A 94 -1.49 -15.18 12.09
CA THR A 94 -1.04 -13.82 11.74
C THR A 94 -2.15 -13.04 11.04
N LEU A 95 -2.39 -11.82 11.52
CA LEU A 95 -3.18 -10.82 10.81
C LEU A 95 -2.23 -9.76 10.25
N LEU A 96 -2.27 -9.58 8.95
CA LEU A 96 -1.58 -8.50 8.23
C LEU A 96 -2.59 -7.44 7.85
N THR A 97 -2.37 -6.19 8.18
CA THR A 97 -3.17 -5.07 7.69
C THR A 97 -2.29 -4.14 6.86
N THR A 98 -2.79 -3.65 5.75
CA THR A 98 -2.04 -2.71 4.91
C THR A 98 -2.94 -1.84 4.05
N THR A 99 -2.44 -0.67 3.69
CA THR A 99 -3.04 0.22 2.71
C THR A 99 -2.61 -0.20 1.31
N VAL A 100 -3.57 -0.32 0.38
CA VAL A 100 -3.30 -0.74 -1.01
C VAL A 100 -3.12 0.43 -1.95
N GLN A 101 -3.63 1.59 -1.60
CA GLN A 101 -3.52 2.82 -2.37
C GLN A 101 -2.73 3.88 -1.61
N GLY A 102 -1.95 4.63 -2.33
CA GLY A 102 -1.19 5.75 -1.83
C GLY A 102 0.20 5.83 -2.44
N TYR A 103 0.89 6.92 -2.17
CA TYR A 103 2.22 7.23 -2.68
C TYR A 103 3.32 6.23 -2.31
N GLU A 104 3.04 5.28 -1.44
CA GLU A 104 4.08 4.38 -0.97
C GLU A 104 4.37 3.21 -1.91
N GLY A 105 3.57 3.02 -2.99
CA GLY A 105 3.80 1.97 -4.01
C GLY A 105 3.92 0.54 -3.47
N THR A 106 4.07 0.42 -2.15
CA THR A 106 4.39 -0.81 -1.43
C THR A 106 3.21 -1.77 -1.35
N GLY A 107 1.98 -1.24 -1.32
CA GLY A 107 0.78 -2.06 -1.11
C GLY A 107 0.51 -3.05 -2.25
N ARG A 108 0.69 -2.64 -3.50
CA ARG A 108 0.48 -3.52 -4.66
C ARG A 108 1.58 -4.56 -4.80
N GLY A 109 2.84 -4.17 -4.65
CA GLY A 109 3.96 -5.12 -4.62
C GLY A 109 3.84 -6.12 -3.47
N PHE A 110 3.33 -5.68 -2.33
CA PHE A 110 3.01 -6.55 -1.20
C PHE A 110 1.96 -7.60 -1.56
N LEU A 111 0.84 -7.21 -2.17
CA LEU A 111 -0.20 -8.15 -2.58
C LEU A 111 0.30 -9.13 -3.64
N LEU A 112 0.91 -8.65 -4.72
CA LEU A 112 1.28 -9.45 -5.87
C LEU A 112 2.48 -10.37 -5.61
N LYS A 113 3.44 -9.96 -4.78
CA LYS A 113 4.68 -10.71 -4.56
C LYS A 113 4.71 -11.40 -3.20
N PHE A 114 4.43 -10.66 -2.13
CA PHE A 114 4.53 -11.21 -0.79
C PHE A 114 3.33 -12.11 -0.46
N CYS A 115 2.11 -11.59 -0.56
CA CYS A 115 0.91 -12.34 -0.23
C CYS A 115 0.73 -13.58 -1.14
N ALA A 116 1.01 -13.44 -2.44
CA ALA A 116 0.96 -14.57 -3.37
C ALA A 116 1.99 -15.69 -3.05
N SER A 117 3.06 -15.37 -2.32
CA SER A 117 4.06 -16.36 -1.90
C SER A 117 3.70 -17.10 -0.60
N LEU A 118 2.64 -16.69 0.09
CA LEU A 118 2.22 -17.31 1.35
C LEU A 118 1.19 -18.40 1.11
N PRO A 119 1.44 -19.65 1.55
CA PRO A 119 0.46 -20.72 1.42
C PRO A 119 -0.75 -20.46 2.32
N HIS A 120 -1.94 -20.76 1.83
CA HIS A 120 -3.20 -20.68 2.57
C HIS A 120 -3.53 -19.29 3.16
N LEU A 121 -3.04 -18.21 2.54
CA LEU A 121 -3.41 -16.86 2.91
C LEU A 121 -4.89 -16.61 2.62
N GLN A 122 -5.60 -16.08 3.59
CA GLN A 122 -6.95 -15.54 3.41
C GLN A 122 -6.89 -14.03 3.22
N SER A 123 -7.39 -13.53 2.09
CA SER A 123 -7.41 -12.10 1.77
C SER A 123 -8.79 -11.51 1.97
N PHE A 124 -8.85 -10.37 2.64
CA PHE A 124 -10.06 -9.59 2.86
C PHE A 124 -9.83 -8.16 2.42
N THR A 125 -10.84 -7.52 1.84
CA THR A 125 -10.78 -6.11 1.43
C THR A 125 -11.90 -5.33 2.11
N LEU A 126 -11.54 -4.21 2.75
CA LEU A 126 -12.50 -3.26 3.28
C LEU A 126 -12.69 -2.13 2.27
N SER A 127 -13.87 -2.06 1.66
CA SER A 127 -14.20 -1.07 0.61
C SER A 127 -15.00 0.11 1.15
N ALA A 128 -15.85 -0.12 2.15
CA ALA A 128 -16.73 0.93 2.67
C ALA A 128 -15.96 1.97 3.50
N PRO A 129 -16.06 3.27 3.20
CA PRO A 129 -15.50 4.30 4.06
C PRO A 129 -16.24 4.35 5.40
N ILE A 130 -15.51 4.61 6.49
CA ILE A 130 -16.09 4.76 7.83
C ILE A 130 -15.93 6.17 8.40
N ARG A 131 -15.06 7.00 7.81
CA ARG A 131 -14.84 8.40 8.24
C ARG A 131 -15.74 9.40 7.50
N TRP A 132 -16.27 9.02 6.34
CA TRP A 132 -17.15 9.82 5.49
C TRP A 132 -18.15 8.93 4.76
N ALA A 133 -19.14 9.52 4.16
CA ALA A 133 -20.16 8.78 3.40
C ALA A 133 -19.56 8.19 2.11
N ALA A 134 -20.10 7.08 1.67
CA ALA A 134 -19.77 6.51 0.36
C ALA A 134 -20.10 7.52 -0.75
N GLY A 135 -19.26 7.62 -1.78
CA GLY A 135 -19.40 8.57 -2.85
C GLY A 135 -19.03 10.01 -2.47
N CYS A 136 -18.20 10.20 -1.45
CA CYS A 136 -17.73 11.53 -1.04
C CYS A 136 -17.05 12.26 -2.21
N PRO A 137 -17.54 13.43 -2.65
CA PRO A 137 -16.97 14.13 -3.80
C PRO A 137 -15.55 14.65 -3.53
N LEU A 138 -15.22 14.95 -2.27
CA LEU A 138 -13.88 15.38 -1.89
C LEU A 138 -12.86 14.21 -2.02
N GLU A 139 -13.25 13.00 -1.62
CA GLU A 139 -12.41 11.81 -1.81
C GLU A 139 -12.14 11.58 -3.31
N SER A 140 -13.18 11.66 -4.14
CA SER A 140 -13.04 11.52 -5.59
C SER A 140 -12.14 12.60 -6.20
N ALA A 141 -12.34 13.85 -5.81
CA ALA A 141 -11.54 14.97 -6.29
C ALA A 141 -10.06 14.84 -5.90
N ILE A 142 -9.77 14.44 -4.64
CA ILE A 142 -8.41 14.21 -4.18
C ILE A 142 -7.79 13.02 -4.93
N SER A 143 -8.53 11.94 -5.13
CA SER A 143 -8.03 10.76 -5.85
C SER A 143 -7.68 11.08 -7.29
N GLN A 144 -8.46 11.92 -7.95
CA GLN A 144 -8.18 12.41 -9.31
C GLN A 144 -6.98 13.36 -9.33
N LEU A 145 -6.95 14.35 -8.42
CA LEU A 145 -5.87 15.34 -8.35
C LEU A 145 -4.50 14.68 -8.09
N LEU A 146 -4.49 13.66 -7.29
CA LEU A 146 -3.27 12.96 -6.87
C LEU A 146 -2.98 11.69 -7.69
N ILE A 147 -3.80 11.42 -8.69
CA ILE A 147 -3.64 10.29 -9.62
C ILE A 147 -3.55 8.96 -8.85
N PHE A 148 -4.48 8.74 -7.91
CA PHE A 148 -4.54 7.48 -7.14
C PHE A 148 -5.21 6.33 -7.89
N ASN A 149 -5.73 6.54 -9.09
CA ASN A 149 -6.45 5.53 -9.84
C ASN A 149 -5.46 4.51 -10.43
N ASP A 150 -5.42 3.33 -9.84
CA ASP A 150 -4.58 2.20 -10.25
C ASP A 150 -5.05 1.49 -11.55
N GLU A 151 -6.10 1.97 -12.20
CA GLU A 151 -6.69 1.30 -13.37
C GLU A 151 -5.79 1.30 -14.62
N ALA A 152 -4.69 2.03 -14.62
CA ALA A 152 -3.85 2.21 -15.81
C ALA A 152 -2.89 1.06 -16.11
N PHE A 153 -2.76 0.05 -15.28
CA PHE A 153 -1.99 -1.16 -15.65
C PHE A 153 -2.86 -2.12 -16.45
N ARG A 154 -3.33 -1.66 -17.58
CA ARG A 154 -3.83 -2.53 -18.65
C ARG A 154 -2.64 -3.29 -19.24
N ASP A 155 -2.94 -4.39 -19.95
CA ASP A 155 -1.93 -5.16 -20.69
C ASP A 155 -1.00 -4.23 -21.47
N ALA A 156 0.28 -4.58 -21.50
CA ALA A 156 1.27 -3.78 -22.21
C ALA A 156 0.78 -3.53 -23.65
N PRO A 157 0.75 -2.25 -24.10
CA PRO A 157 0.30 -1.97 -25.44
C PRO A 157 1.20 -2.69 -26.45
N MET A 158 0.59 -3.38 -27.40
CA MET A 158 1.27 -4.11 -28.46
C MET A 158 1.45 -3.21 -29.66
N GLY A 159 2.63 -3.23 -30.29
CA GLY A 159 2.90 -2.48 -31.50
C GLY A 159 4.33 -1.99 -31.61
N GLU A 160 4.63 -1.28 -32.69
CA GLU A 160 5.91 -0.62 -32.86
C GLU A 160 6.10 0.49 -31.83
N ILE A 161 7.28 0.53 -31.23
CA ILE A 161 7.59 1.50 -30.16
C ILE A 161 8.19 2.75 -30.79
N ALA A 162 7.51 3.87 -30.62
CA ALA A 162 8.01 5.19 -30.94
C ALA A 162 8.48 5.92 -29.67
N LEU A 163 9.69 6.50 -29.73
CA LEU A 163 10.23 7.32 -28.65
C LEU A 163 10.08 8.80 -28.99
N GLU A 164 9.51 9.57 -28.10
CA GLU A 164 9.34 11.01 -28.25
C GLU A 164 9.86 11.79 -27.05
N ALA A 165 10.41 12.97 -27.29
CA ALA A 165 10.71 13.94 -26.25
C ALA A 165 9.43 14.70 -25.92
N VAL A 166 9.14 14.86 -24.64
CA VAL A 166 7.93 15.54 -24.14
C VAL A 166 8.33 16.77 -23.36
N ASN A 167 7.64 17.88 -23.62
CA ASN A 167 7.83 19.13 -22.90
C ASN A 167 6.66 19.38 -21.92
N GLN A 168 6.96 19.93 -20.75
CA GLN A 168 5.94 20.30 -19.75
C GLN A 168 4.86 21.23 -20.30
N SER A 169 5.14 22.06 -21.32
CA SER A 169 4.15 22.89 -21.99
C SER A 169 2.98 22.08 -22.59
N CYS A 170 3.19 20.79 -22.88
CA CYS A 170 2.13 19.90 -23.38
C CYS A 170 1.14 19.46 -22.29
N TRP A 171 1.45 19.64 -21.00
CA TRP A 171 0.59 19.17 -19.90
C TRP A 171 -0.82 19.78 -19.95
N GLN A 172 -0.92 21.05 -20.31
CA GLN A 172 -2.22 21.74 -20.39
C GLN A 172 -3.08 21.30 -21.59
N THR A 173 -2.42 21.00 -22.72
CA THR A 173 -3.12 20.60 -23.95
C THR A 173 -3.38 19.11 -24.03
N GLN A 174 -2.60 18.32 -23.32
CA GLN A 174 -2.66 16.84 -23.29
C GLN A 174 -2.60 16.32 -21.86
N PRO A 175 -3.60 16.59 -21.01
CA PRO A 175 -3.54 16.24 -19.58
C PRO A 175 -3.47 14.73 -19.30
N ALA A 176 -3.95 13.90 -20.22
CA ALA A 176 -3.83 12.45 -20.11
C ALA A 176 -2.39 11.93 -20.27
N LEU A 177 -1.47 12.71 -20.87
CA LEU A 177 -0.11 12.29 -21.06
C LEU A 177 0.70 12.29 -19.75
N PRO A 178 0.75 13.39 -18.97
CA PRO A 178 1.44 13.36 -17.67
C PRO A 178 0.80 12.39 -16.70
N GLU A 179 -0.51 12.20 -16.73
CA GLU A 179 -1.20 11.20 -15.93
C GLU A 179 -0.67 9.79 -16.22
N ALA A 180 -0.69 9.36 -17.48
CA ALA A 180 -0.20 8.04 -17.89
C ALA A 180 1.29 7.85 -17.59
N MET A 181 2.12 8.88 -17.82
CA MET A 181 3.56 8.84 -17.49
C MET A 181 3.77 8.70 -15.99
N TYR A 182 3.07 9.49 -15.16
CA TYR A 182 3.20 9.42 -13.72
C TYR A 182 2.72 8.09 -13.15
N GLN A 183 1.65 7.52 -13.66
CA GLN A 183 1.15 6.20 -13.27
C GLN A 183 2.19 5.10 -13.55
N LEU A 184 2.85 5.12 -14.71
CA LEU A 184 3.94 4.19 -15.02
C LEU A 184 5.13 4.36 -14.08
N LEU A 185 5.58 5.60 -13.86
CA LEU A 185 6.70 5.90 -12.98
C LEU A 185 6.39 5.50 -11.52
N SER A 186 5.19 5.83 -11.03
CA SER A 186 4.78 5.48 -9.66
C SER A 186 4.62 3.98 -9.46
N GLY A 187 4.16 3.26 -10.48
CA GLY A 187 4.08 1.80 -10.45
C GLY A 187 5.41 1.08 -10.50
N ALA A 188 6.44 1.71 -11.09
CA ALA A 188 7.80 1.15 -11.18
C ALA A 188 8.66 1.44 -9.94
N HIS A 189 8.37 2.50 -9.19
CA HIS A 189 9.16 2.94 -8.05
C HIS A 189 8.53 2.49 -6.71
N TYR A 190 9.40 2.15 -5.75
CA TYR A 190 8.99 1.71 -4.41
C TYR A 190 8.40 2.83 -3.54
N ARG A 191 8.76 4.07 -3.81
CA ARG A 191 8.28 5.23 -3.07
C ARG A 191 8.06 6.37 -4.03
N THR A 192 6.83 6.82 -4.11
CA THR A 192 6.44 8.06 -4.78
C THR A 192 5.71 8.95 -3.79
N SER A 193 5.74 10.24 -4.02
CA SER A 193 5.12 11.22 -3.13
C SER A 193 4.36 12.27 -3.94
N PRO A 194 3.42 13.02 -3.33
CA PRO A 194 2.81 14.17 -3.97
C PRO A 194 3.84 15.20 -4.48
N LEU A 195 4.99 15.24 -3.81
CA LEU A 195 6.07 16.13 -4.21
C LEU A 195 6.71 15.71 -5.55
N ASP A 196 6.77 14.41 -5.83
CA ASP A 196 7.30 13.90 -7.11
C ASP A 196 6.34 14.22 -8.26
N LEU A 197 5.02 14.09 -8.03
CA LEU A 197 4.02 14.55 -8.99
C LEU A 197 4.16 16.06 -9.23
N ARG A 198 4.26 16.85 -8.16
CA ARG A 198 4.46 18.29 -8.27
C ARG A 198 5.73 18.66 -9.01
N ARG A 199 6.83 17.96 -8.73
CA ARG A 199 8.11 18.18 -9.47
C ARG A 199 7.96 17.86 -10.94
N MET A 200 7.30 16.77 -11.30
CA MET A 200 7.00 16.42 -12.67
C MET A 200 6.18 17.52 -13.36
N MET A 201 5.21 18.12 -12.65
CA MET A 201 4.33 19.14 -13.21
C MET A 201 5.01 20.52 -13.34
N ASP A 202 5.76 20.96 -12.32
CA ASP A 202 6.14 22.37 -12.15
C ASP A 202 7.64 22.63 -12.12
N ALA A 203 8.50 21.63 -11.85
CA ALA A 203 9.92 21.89 -11.64
C ALA A 203 10.62 22.26 -12.97
N PRO A 204 11.36 23.39 -13.02
CA PRO A 204 12.09 23.78 -14.21
C PRO A 204 13.28 22.84 -14.49
N GLY A 205 13.68 22.75 -15.74
CA GLY A 205 14.87 21.97 -16.16
C GLY A 205 14.66 20.46 -16.20
N GLN A 206 13.43 19.98 -16.07
CA GLN A 206 13.09 18.57 -16.27
C GLN A 206 13.03 18.23 -17.75
N ALA A 207 13.59 17.08 -18.12
CA ALA A 207 13.50 16.52 -19.45
C ALA A 207 12.69 15.21 -19.39
N PHE A 208 11.68 15.10 -20.22
CA PHE A 208 10.82 13.92 -20.25
C PHE A 208 10.92 13.20 -21.60
N ARG A 209 10.82 11.89 -21.54
CA ARG A 209 10.69 11.03 -22.73
C ARG A 209 9.57 10.04 -22.51
N CYS A 210 8.86 9.77 -23.58
CA CYS A 210 7.74 8.84 -23.59
C CYS A 210 7.97 7.80 -24.67
N ALA A 211 7.75 6.54 -24.35
CA ALA A 211 7.63 5.47 -25.34
C ALA A 211 6.14 5.22 -25.58
N ARG A 212 5.71 5.26 -26.84
CA ARG A 212 4.35 4.93 -27.25
C ARG A 212 4.32 3.65 -28.06
N ALA A 213 3.30 2.83 -27.85
CA ALA A 213 2.98 1.68 -28.68
C ALA A 213 1.48 1.70 -28.96
N GLY A 214 1.07 1.63 -30.25
CA GLY A 214 -0.34 1.69 -30.63
C GLY A 214 -1.08 2.95 -30.16
N GLY A 215 -0.36 4.08 -29.99
CA GLY A 215 -0.90 5.35 -29.48
C GLY A 215 -0.98 5.47 -27.95
N ALA A 216 -0.81 4.39 -27.21
CA ALA A 216 -0.80 4.39 -25.74
C ALA A 216 0.62 4.59 -25.19
N VAL A 217 0.73 5.16 -23.98
CA VAL A 217 2.02 5.30 -23.27
C VAL A 217 2.44 3.93 -22.74
N ALA A 218 3.59 3.45 -23.24
CA ALA A 218 4.19 2.16 -22.88
C ALA A 218 5.39 2.30 -21.95
N GLY A 219 6.00 3.50 -21.89
CA GLY A 219 7.14 3.79 -21.04
C GLY A 219 7.29 5.29 -20.80
N ALA A 220 7.89 5.65 -19.67
CA ALA A 220 8.15 7.04 -19.28
C ALA A 220 9.51 7.16 -18.58
N LEU A 221 10.19 8.28 -18.87
CA LEU A 221 11.46 8.66 -18.27
C LEU A 221 11.47 10.17 -18.03
#